data_fcfb4d0b46e20a535ac71cc1d9f1ac09
#
_entry.id   fcfb4d0b46e20a535ac71cc1d9f1ac09
#
_cell.length_a   1.000
_cell.length_b   1.000
_cell.length_c   1.000
_cell.angle_alpha   90.00
_cell.angle_beta   90.00
_cell.angle_gamma   90.00
#
_symmetry.space_group_name_H-M   'P 1'
#
loop_
_entity.id
_entity.type
_entity.pdbx_description
1 polymer ?
#
loop_
_entity_poly.entity_id
_entity_poly.type
_entity_poly.pdbx_seq_one_letter_code
_entity_poly.pdbx_strand_id
1 'polypeptide(L)'
;KKSGLSIVWIIPLVTLLVGGWLIVKTLSEQGPRATISFKTAEGIEVGKTKIKYKNVDIGVVDKIKFSDDFSNIILTVDFMEGSEKFLRRSTRFWVVKPQLSLRGATGLSTIISGAYIEIEPGIGAPKLHFIGLEKQPVVKSDQQGKKITLVTQKLGSVDTGSPIYYQGLLAGEVLGYELGNDRKSTYVHTFIKDPFDQLIRGNTNFWNVSGINVSMGADGFKVQTESIQSMMFGGIAFETPETLEQATTDIDKLVFTLHESYESIKKHAYTKKIKFIMFFDSSIRGLNLGAPVEFKGIKVGTVLDVRLEFDSGSNSF
;
A
#
# COMPACT_ATOMS: atom_id res chain seq x y z
N LYS A 1 41.30 55.19 50.39
CA LYS A 1 40.86 55.51 49.01
C LYS A 1 40.07 54.31 48.50
N LYS A 2 38.78 54.46 48.45
CA LYS A 2 37.91 53.45 47.77
C LYS A 2 38.00 53.77 46.28
N SER A 3 38.72 52.98 45.51
CA SER A 3 38.68 53.01 44.04
C SER A 3 37.39 52.43 43.59
N GLY A 4 36.35 53.25 43.41
CA GLY A 4 35.15 52.84 42.73
C GLY A 4 35.47 52.48 41.28
N LEU A 5 34.91 51.37 40.77
CA LEU A 5 34.97 51.04 39.38
C LEU A 5 34.51 52.23 38.53
N SER A 6 35.40 52.72 37.66
CA SER A 6 35.07 53.84 36.76
C SER A 6 33.86 53.46 35.91
N ILE A 7 32.94 54.40 35.74
CA ILE A 7 31.71 54.23 34.92
C ILE A 7 32.01 53.70 33.49
N VAL A 8 33.22 53.94 33.02
CA VAL A 8 33.74 53.45 31.71
C VAL A 8 33.78 51.94 31.62
N TRP A 9 33.92 51.20 32.74
CA TRP A 9 33.95 49.77 32.77
C TRP A 9 32.56 49.12 32.73
N ILE A 10 31.49 49.91 32.87
CA ILE A 10 30.11 49.40 32.80
C ILE A 10 29.80 48.93 31.37
N ILE A 11 30.26 49.65 30.34
CA ILE A 11 29.98 49.32 28.93
C ILE A 11 30.60 47.97 28.55
N PRO A 12 31.91 47.72 28.76
CA PRO A 12 32.49 46.40 28.48
C PRO A 12 31.84 45.26 29.27
N LEU A 13 31.47 45.49 30.53
CA LEU A 13 30.83 44.51 31.39
C LEU A 13 29.43 44.14 30.88
N VAL A 14 28.62 45.16 30.51
CA VAL A 14 27.29 44.91 29.92
C VAL A 14 27.40 44.17 28.58
N THR A 15 28.35 44.57 27.72
CA THR A 15 28.60 43.89 26.45
C THR A 15 28.97 42.42 26.65
N LEU A 16 29.83 42.15 27.64
CA LEU A 16 30.24 40.78 27.98
C LEU A 16 29.07 39.95 28.53
N LEU A 17 28.22 40.55 29.38
CA LEU A 17 27.02 39.90 29.90
C LEU A 17 26.00 39.59 28.79
N VAL A 18 25.73 40.57 27.90
CA VAL A 18 24.83 40.38 26.77
C VAL A 18 25.39 39.35 25.80
N GLY A 19 26.68 39.43 25.47
CA GLY A 19 27.36 38.43 24.63
C GLY A 19 27.33 37.03 25.24
N GLY A 20 27.64 36.90 26.53
CA GLY A 20 27.55 35.65 27.27
C GLY A 20 26.11 35.09 27.31
N TRP A 21 25.13 35.95 27.55
CA TRP A 21 23.71 35.56 27.53
C TRP A 21 23.26 35.09 26.15
N LEU A 22 23.66 35.79 25.08
CA LEU A 22 23.36 35.40 23.71
C LEU A 22 23.98 34.02 23.37
N ILE A 23 25.24 33.79 23.77
CA ILE A 23 25.90 32.49 23.56
C ILE A 23 25.14 31.38 24.29
N VAL A 24 24.83 31.58 25.59
CA VAL A 24 24.06 30.59 26.37
C VAL A 24 22.66 30.35 25.75
N LYS A 25 22.00 31.42 25.35
CA LYS A 25 20.69 31.32 24.69
C LYS A 25 20.77 30.53 23.39
N THR A 26 21.75 30.86 22.51
CA THR A 26 21.95 30.13 21.23
C THR A 26 22.28 28.66 21.44
N LEU A 27 23.09 28.32 22.46
CA LEU A 27 23.42 26.95 22.81
C LEU A 27 22.23 26.19 23.42
N SER A 28 21.39 26.88 24.21
CA SER A 28 20.19 26.26 24.81
C SER A 28 19.06 26.02 23.80
N GLU A 29 18.98 26.86 22.77
CA GLU A 29 17.98 26.73 21.71
C GLU A 29 18.36 25.65 20.64
N GLN A 30 19.54 25.01 20.76
CA GLN A 30 19.94 23.92 19.90
C GLN A 30 19.17 22.66 20.28
N GLY A 31 18.37 22.15 19.35
CA GLY A 31 17.73 20.86 19.49
C GLY A 31 18.70 19.70 19.28
N PRO A 32 18.21 18.47 19.32
CA PRO A 32 19.03 17.27 19.14
C PRO A 32 19.58 17.18 17.72
N ARG A 33 20.77 16.61 17.61
CA ARG A 33 21.39 16.27 16.34
C ARG A 33 21.24 14.79 16.10
N ALA A 34 20.74 14.40 14.92
CA ALA A 34 20.62 13.01 14.54
C ALA A 34 21.17 12.74 13.14
N THR A 35 21.45 11.47 12.83
CA THR A 35 21.89 11.05 11.49
C THR A 35 20.86 10.14 10.84
N ILE A 36 20.67 10.33 9.53
CA ILE A 36 19.75 9.52 8.72
C ILE A 36 20.53 9.01 7.51
N SER A 37 20.55 7.70 7.31
CA SER A 37 21.21 7.05 6.19
C SER A 37 20.20 6.75 5.08
N PHE A 38 20.48 7.17 3.84
CA PHE A 38 19.73 6.88 2.64
C PHE A 38 20.64 6.27 1.58
N LYS A 39 20.10 5.56 0.60
CA LYS A 39 20.89 5.07 -0.55
C LYS A 39 21.28 6.19 -1.49
N THR A 40 20.44 7.23 -1.63
CA THR A 40 20.66 8.38 -2.50
C THR A 40 20.29 9.68 -1.79
N ALA A 41 20.92 10.81 -2.19
CA ALA A 41 20.59 12.15 -1.71
C ALA A 41 19.92 13.00 -2.80
N GLU A 42 19.19 12.37 -3.72
CA GLU A 42 18.55 13.09 -4.82
C GLU A 42 17.56 14.14 -4.31
N GLY A 43 17.79 15.40 -4.69
CA GLY A 43 16.98 16.54 -4.28
C GLY A 43 17.26 17.06 -2.87
N ILE A 44 18.27 16.54 -2.17
CA ILE A 44 18.65 16.97 -0.82
C ILE A 44 19.79 17.98 -0.92
N GLU A 45 19.60 19.17 -0.31
CA GLU A 45 20.56 20.25 -0.26
C GLU A 45 20.85 20.64 1.18
N VAL A 46 22.15 20.80 1.51
CA VAL A 46 22.61 21.26 2.81
C VAL A 46 22.10 22.67 3.09
N GLY A 47 21.59 22.90 4.29
CA GLY A 47 21.04 24.18 4.75
C GLY A 47 19.65 24.53 4.19
N LYS A 48 19.15 23.80 3.18
CA LYS A 48 17.86 24.10 2.55
C LYS A 48 16.81 23.00 2.78
N THR A 49 17.21 21.73 2.67
CA THR A 49 16.27 20.62 2.87
C THR A 49 15.79 20.58 4.31
N LYS A 50 14.49 20.73 4.50
CA LYS A 50 13.82 20.73 5.81
C LYS A 50 13.38 19.34 6.19
N ILE A 51 13.36 19.08 7.50
CA ILE A 51 12.65 17.94 8.07
C ILE A 51 11.28 18.44 8.52
N LYS A 52 10.21 17.78 8.06
CA LYS A 52 8.82 18.20 8.35
C LYS A 52 8.03 17.09 9.06
N TYR A 53 7.24 17.53 10.02
CA TYR A 53 6.18 16.72 10.62
C TYR A 53 4.84 17.43 10.45
N LYS A 54 3.89 16.80 9.77
CA LYS A 54 2.57 17.40 9.46
C LYS A 54 2.69 18.81 8.84
N ASN A 55 3.60 18.96 7.88
CA ASN A 55 3.94 20.22 7.18
C ASN A 55 4.61 21.31 8.06
N VAL A 56 4.97 21.02 9.32
CA VAL A 56 5.70 21.94 10.19
C VAL A 56 7.19 21.62 10.12
N ASP A 57 8.02 22.63 9.92
CA ASP A 57 9.48 22.48 9.93
C ASP A 57 9.94 22.19 11.37
N ILE A 58 10.69 21.08 11.55
CA ILE A 58 11.22 20.66 12.85
C ILE A 58 12.73 20.43 12.83
N GLY A 59 13.37 20.65 11.68
CA GLY A 59 14.82 20.49 11.52
C GLY A 59 15.28 20.84 10.12
N VAL A 60 16.59 20.81 9.92
CA VAL A 60 17.26 21.10 8.65
C VAL A 60 18.47 20.17 8.47
N VAL A 61 18.77 19.80 7.23
CA VAL A 61 19.97 19.04 6.88
C VAL A 61 21.19 19.94 7.01
N ASP A 62 22.08 19.63 7.96
CA ASP A 62 23.32 20.39 8.21
C ASP A 62 24.49 19.87 7.35
N LYS A 63 24.63 18.53 7.21
CA LYS A 63 25.75 17.92 6.47
C LYS A 63 25.31 16.70 5.69
N ILE A 64 26.01 16.47 4.58
CA ILE A 64 25.90 15.26 3.76
C ILE A 64 27.29 14.63 3.68
N LYS A 65 27.38 13.33 3.97
CA LYS A 65 28.62 12.54 3.86
C LYS A 65 28.30 11.18 3.23
N PHE A 66 29.29 10.59 2.57
CA PHE A 66 29.20 9.18 2.19
C PHE A 66 29.51 8.29 3.40
N SER A 67 28.93 7.09 3.44
CA SER A 67 29.39 6.02 4.34
C SER A 67 30.78 5.56 3.95
N ASP A 68 31.50 4.92 4.87
CA ASP A 68 32.91 4.47 4.63
C ASP A 68 33.00 3.48 3.48
N ASP A 69 31.94 2.71 3.23
CA ASP A 69 31.83 1.71 2.16
C ASP A 69 31.21 2.30 0.86
N PHE A 70 30.91 3.61 0.83
CA PHE A 70 30.25 4.32 -0.27
C PHE A 70 28.88 3.75 -0.68
N SER A 71 28.31 2.85 0.10
CA SER A 71 27.01 2.23 -0.20
C SER A 71 25.80 3.12 0.14
N ASN A 72 25.99 4.06 1.07
CA ASN A 72 24.95 4.93 1.57
C ASN A 72 25.43 6.37 1.72
N ILE A 73 24.46 7.27 1.86
CA ILE A 73 24.68 8.67 2.16
C ILE A 73 24.13 8.95 3.56
N ILE A 74 24.96 9.55 4.40
CA ILE A 74 24.63 9.89 5.78
C ILE A 74 24.34 11.39 5.86
N LEU A 75 23.11 11.71 6.18
CA LEU A 75 22.67 13.08 6.45
C LEU A 75 22.83 13.36 7.95
N THR A 76 23.46 14.45 8.30
CA THR A 76 23.41 15.01 9.65
C THR A 76 22.32 16.07 9.67
N VAL A 77 21.42 15.96 10.62
CA VAL A 77 20.24 16.82 10.74
C VAL A 77 20.29 17.52 12.08
N ASP A 78 20.13 18.84 12.04
CA ASP A 78 19.93 19.68 13.22
C ASP A 78 18.42 19.85 13.41
N PHE A 79 17.90 19.36 14.52
CA PHE A 79 16.51 19.48 14.88
C PHE A 79 16.27 20.71 15.75
N MET A 80 15.04 21.20 15.76
CA MET A 80 14.63 22.27 16.67
C MET A 80 14.47 21.75 18.09
N GLU A 81 14.57 22.64 19.07
CA GLU A 81 14.28 22.34 20.47
C GLU A 81 12.90 21.67 20.64
N GLY A 82 12.77 20.70 21.52
CA GLY A 82 11.54 19.94 21.75
C GLY A 82 11.26 18.84 20.76
N SER A 83 12.16 18.61 19.79
CA SER A 83 12.03 17.51 18.80
C SER A 83 12.51 16.17 19.32
N GLU A 84 13.09 16.08 20.51
CA GLU A 84 13.62 14.84 21.12
C GLU A 84 12.54 13.75 21.23
N LYS A 85 11.30 14.17 21.46
CA LYS A 85 10.14 13.26 21.58
C LYS A 85 9.84 12.52 20.28
N PHE A 86 10.23 13.06 19.13
CA PHE A 86 10.02 12.44 17.82
C PHE A 86 11.12 11.43 17.46
N LEU A 87 12.29 11.49 18.12
CA LEU A 87 13.45 10.66 17.81
C LEU A 87 13.44 9.36 18.62
N ARG A 88 12.61 8.41 18.19
CA ARG A 88 12.40 7.13 18.86
C ARG A 88 12.84 5.97 17.95
N ARG A 89 12.99 4.78 18.52
CA ARG A 89 13.53 3.59 17.83
C ARG A 89 12.79 3.26 16.54
N SER A 90 11.45 3.38 16.53
CA SER A 90 10.61 3.06 15.37
C SER A 90 10.22 4.28 14.53
N THR A 91 10.83 5.44 14.74
CA THR A 91 10.64 6.62 13.89
C THR A 91 11.11 6.35 12.48
N ARG A 92 10.32 6.76 11.49
CA ARG A 92 10.58 6.59 10.06
C ARG A 92 10.81 7.94 9.39
N PHE A 93 11.71 7.96 8.41
CA PHE A 93 12.05 9.13 7.61
C PHE A 93 12.01 8.74 6.13
N TRP A 94 11.49 9.60 5.27
CA TRP A 94 11.55 9.42 3.81
C TRP A 94 11.61 10.77 3.10
N VAL A 95 12.18 10.76 1.90
CA VAL A 95 12.28 11.96 1.06
C VAL A 95 10.98 12.14 0.30
N VAL A 96 10.39 13.33 0.41
CA VAL A 96 9.24 13.77 -0.41
C VAL A 96 9.76 14.64 -1.53
N LYS A 97 9.57 14.18 -2.76
CA LYS A 97 9.94 14.88 -4.00
C LYS A 97 8.80 14.79 -5.00
N PRO A 98 8.77 15.64 -6.05
CA PRO A 98 7.75 15.55 -7.07
C PRO A 98 7.82 14.18 -7.75
N GLN A 99 6.70 13.49 -7.82
CA GLN A 99 6.59 12.22 -8.54
C GLN A 99 5.41 12.29 -9.50
N LEU A 100 5.65 11.99 -10.76
CA LEU A 100 4.65 11.84 -11.79
C LEU A 100 4.50 10.35 -12.09
N SER A 101 3.30 9.84 -11.97
CA SER A 101 2.96 8.46 -12.31
C SER A 101 1.67 8.43 -13.13
N LEU A 102 1.37 7.30 -13.75
CA LEU A 102 0.07 7.11 -14.43
C LEU A 102 -1.12 7.23 -13.46
N ARG A 103 -0.89 7.08 -12.15
CA ARG A 103 -1.90 7.22 -11.09
C ARG A 103 -2.09 8.66 -10.61
N GLY A 104 -1.33 9.60 -11.14
CA GLY A 104 -1.38 11.02 -10.74
C GLY A 104 -0.03 11.59 -10.37
N ALA A 105 -0.04 12.83 -9.92
CA ALA A 105 1.13 13.54 -9.45
C ALA A 105 1.08 13.70 -7.93
N THR A 106 2.16 13.33 -7.25
CA THR A 106 2.34 13.51 -5.81
C THR A 106 3.51 14.44 -5.53
N GLY A 107 3.51 15.08 -4.36
CA GLY A 107 4.59 15.99 -4.00
C GLY A 107 4.68 17.25 -4.86
N LEU A 108 3.61 17.68 -5.54
CA LEU A 108 3.63 18.87 -6.43
C LEU A 108 4.06 20.14 -5.70
N SER A 109 3.77 20.27 -4.41
CA SER A 109 4.22 21.40 -3.58
C SER A 109 5.75 21.51 -3.54
N THR A 110 6.47 20.39 -3.74
CA THR A 110 7.93 20.36 -3.74
C THR A 110 8.57 20.91 -5.01
N ILE A 111 7.79 21.14 -6.06
CA ILE A 111 8.28 21.82 -7.27
C ILE A 111 8.74 23.25 -6.96
N ILE A 112 8.04 23.93 -6.04
CA ILE A 112 8.34 25.29 -5.63
C ILE A 112 9.22 25.32 -4.37
N SER A 113 8.93 24.46 -3.38
CA SER A 113 9.62 24.46 -2.08
C SER A 113 10.91 23.63 -2.04
N GLY A 114 11.21 22.88 -3.08
CA GLY A 114 12.27 21.87 -3.05
C GLY A 114 11.84 20.58 -2.32
N ALA A 115 12.65 19.52 -2.45
CA ALA A 115 12.42 18.28 -1.72
C ALA A 115 12.60 18.51 -0.20
N TYR A 116 11.84 17.75 0.58
CA TYR A 116 11.95 17.74 2.04
C TYR A 116 11.94 16.32 2.58
N ILE A 117 12.38 16.15 3.82
CA ILE A 117 12.30 14.86 4.51
C ILE A 117 11.09 14.91 5.44
N GLU A 118 10.16 13.97 5.24
CA GLU A 118 9.05 13.80 6.17
C GLU A 118 9.45 12.82 7.27
N ILE A 119 9.05 13.13 8.50
CA ILE A 119 9.23 12.28 9.67
C ILE A 119 7.87 11.73 10.10
N GLU A 120 7.85 10.47 10.44
CA GLU A 120 6.75 9.83 11.16
C GLU A 120 7.27 9.37 12.51
N PRO A 121 6.86 10.04 13.60
CA PRO A 121 7.28 9.69 14.94
C PRO A 121 6.88 8.27 15.31
N GLY A 122 7.82 7.53 15.86
CA GLY A 122 7.59 6.18 16.36
C GLY A 122 7.53 6.12 17.88
N ILE A 123 7.54 4.90 18.39
CA ILE A 123 7.57 4.58 19.81
C ILE A 123 8.90 3.89 20.17
N GLY A 124 9.17 3.78 21.48
CA GLY A 124 10.34 3.07 22.00
C GLY A 124 11.42 4.00 22.57
N ALA A 125 12.59 3.46 22.82
CA ALA A 125 13.73 4.19 23.40
C ALA A 125 14.21 5.31 22.46
N PRO A 126 14.81 6.40 22.99
CA PRO A 126 15.44 7.44 22.20
C PRO A 126 16.51 6.87 21.26
N LYS A 127 16.60 7.40 20.06
CA LYS A 127 17.55 6.99 19.03
C LYS A 127 17.99 8.19 18.22
N LEU A 128 19.26 8.24 17.82
CA LEU A 128 19.84 9.36 17.05
C LEU A 128 20.39 8.92 15.68
N HIS A 129 20.40 7.60 15.39
CA HIS A 129 20.87 7.06 14.12
C HIS A 129 19.75 6.30 13.45
N PHE A 130 19.34 6.73 12.26
CA PHE A 130 18.19 6.17 11.53
C PHE A 130 18.61 5.69 10.16
N ILE A 131 17.80 4.78 9.63
CA ILE A 131 17.83 4.39 8.22
C ILE A 131 16.56 4.96 7.59
N GLY A 132 16.74 5.82 6.60
CA GLY A 132 15.64 6.40 5.84
C GLY A 132 14.99 5.37 4.91
N LEU A 133 13.71 5.55 4.65
CA LEU A 133 12.98 4.74 3.70
C LEU A 133 13.16 5.31 2.29
N GLU A 134 13.38 4.42 1.32
CA GLU A 134 13.54 4.79 -0.09
C GLU A 134 12.23 5.28 -0.74
N LYS A 135 11.11 4.85 -0.19
CA LYS A 135 9.77 5.24 -0.64
C LYS A 135 8.92 5.65 0.56
N GLN A 136 7.99 6.57 0.31
CA GLN A 136 6.98 6.92 1.30
C GLN A 136 6.21 5.67 1.73
N PRO A 137 5.98 5.46 3.03
CA PRO A 137 5.10 4.39 3.50
C PRO A 137 3.71 4.55 2.90
N VAL A 138 3.14 3.49 2.40
CA VAL A 138 1.79 3.48 1.83
C VAL A 138 0.77 3.83 2.91
N VAL A 139 0.95 3.31 4.13
CA VAL A 139 0.11 3.59 5.29
C VAL A 139 0.91 4.29 6.36
N LYS A 140 0.40 5.42 6.82
CA LYS A 140 0.93 6.14 7.99
C LYS A 140 0.43 5.49 9.28
N SER A 141 1.23 5.56 10.35
CA SER A 141 0.92 4.91 11.64
C SER A 141 -0.32 5.49 12.35
N ASP A 142 -0.80 6.67 11.93
CA ASP A 142 -1.99 7.31 12.47
C ASP A 142 -3.28 6.93 11.73
N GLN A 143 -3.20 6.14 10.65
CA GLN A 143 -4.38 5.65 9.94
C GLN A 143 -5.03 4.51 10.70
N GLN A 144 -6.32 4.69 11.02
CA GLN A 144 -7.15 3.64 11.61
C GLN A 144 -7.62 2.67 10.52
N GLY A 145 -7.62 1.37 10.84
CA GLY A 145 -8.00 0.32 9.91
C GLY A 145 -7.27 -0.99 10.20
N LYS A 146 -7.44 -1.97 9.30
CA LYS A 146 -6.88 -3.32 9.44
C LYS A 146 -5.98 -3.69 8.27
N LYS A 147 -4.92 -4.45 8.58
CA LYS A 147 -4.07 -5.10 7.59
C LYS A 147 -4.64 -6.48 7.27
N ILE A 148 -4.79 -6.77 5.99
CA ILE A 148 -5.34 -8.03 5.50
C ILE A 148 -4.38 -8.60 4.47
N THR A 149 -4.16 -9.90 4.53
CA THR A 149 -3.35 -10.62 3.54
C THR A 149 -4.26 -11.37 2.57
N LEU A 150 -4.03 -11.13 1.29
CA LEU A 150 -4.71 -11.85 0.21
C LEU A 150 -3.73 -12.82 -0.45
N VAL A 151 -4.22 -13.92 -0.99
CA VAL A 151 -3.42 -14.88 -1.75
C VAL A 151 -4.00 -15.05 -3.14
N THR A 152 -3.13 -15.07 -4.16
CA THR A 152 -3.51 -15.32 -5.56
C THR A 152 -2.42 -16.09 -6.29
N GLN A 153 -2.77 -16.76 -7.37
CA GLN A 153 -1.79 -17.37 -8.29
C GLN A 153 -1.33 -16.39 -9.37
N LYS A 154 -2.15 -15.37 -9.68
CA LYS A 154 -1.83 -14.34 -10.67
C LYS A 154 -2.12 -12.98 -10.08
N LEU A 155 -1.09 -12.14 -9.98
CA LEU A 155 -1.20 -10.80 -9.44
C LEU A 155 -2.01 -9.85 -10.37
N GLY A 156 -1.94 -10.09 -11.67
CA GLY A 156 -2.59 -9.21 -12.65
C GLY A 156 -1.94 -7.83 -12.68
N SER A 157 -2.75 -6.79 -12.71
CA SER A 157 -2.30 -5.39 -12.71
C SER A 157 -2.21 -4.77 -11.31
N VAL A 158 -2.32 -5.57 -10.25
CA VAL A 158 -2.19 -5.10 -8.87
C VAL A 158 -0.73 -4.80 -8.57
N ASP A 159 -0.47 -3.63 -8.01
CA ASP A 159 0.86 -3.17 -7.61
C ASP A 159 0.77 -2.47 -6.25
N THR A 160 1.91 -2.17 -5.64
CA THR A 160 1.99 -1.38 -4.41
C THR A 160 1.29 -0.03 -4.62
N GLY A 161 0.42 0.37 -3.67
CA GLY A 161 -0.42 1.55 -3.78
C GLY A 161 -1.65 1.37 -4.69
N SER A 162 -1.93 0.18 -5.22
CA SER A 162 -3.19 -0.08 -5.92
C SER A 162 -4.38 0.15 -4.99
N PRO A 163 -5.44 0.83 -5.45
CA PRO A 163 -6.62 1.12 -4.63
C PRO A 163 -7.43 -0.13 -4.36
N ILE A 164 -8.10 -0.14 -3.20
CA ILE A 164 -9.08 -1.15 -2.84
C ILE A 164 -10.44 -0.47 -2.71
N TYR A 165 -11.44 -1.05 -3.36
CA TYR A 165 -12.77 -0.48 -3.46
C TYR A 165 -13.81 -1.34 -2.74
N TYR A 166 -14.77 -0.66 -2.12
CA TYR A 166 -16.03 -1.22 -1.66
C TYR A 166 -17.17 -0.46 -2.31
N GLN A 167 -17.99 -1.12 -3.13
CA GLN A 167 -19.09 -0.49 -3.87
C GLN A 167 -18.67 0.79 -4.64
N GLY A 168 -17.45 0.81 -5.21
CA GLY A 168 -16.89 1.96 -5.93
C GLY A 168 -16.25 3.04 -5.06
N LEU A 169 -16.37 2.96 -3.73
CA LEU A 169 -15.73 3.88 -2.80
C LEU A 169 -14.31 3.40 -2.47
N LEU A 170 -13.36 4.33 -2.34
CA LEU A 170 -11.98 4.02 -1.97
C LEU A 170 -11.90 3.59 -0.50
N ALA A 171 -11.80 2.29 -0.28
CA ALA A 171 -11.80 1.67 1.05
C ALA A 171 -10.41 1.34 1.58
N GLY A 172 -9.39 1.31 0.73
CA GLY A 172 -8.05 0.91 1.16
C GLY A 172 -7.01 0.94 0.04
N GLU A 173 -5.87 0.33 0.30
CA GLU A 173 -4.75 0.29 -0.64
C GLU A 173 -3.85 -0.93 -0.42
N VAL A 174 -3.15 -1.33 -1.47
CA VAL A 174 -2.16 -2.42 -1.44
C VAL A 174 -0.85 -1.90 -0.87
N LEU A 175 -0.34 -2.55 0.18
CA LEU A 175 0.93 -2.22 0.85
C LEU A 175 2.15 -2.77 0.11
N GLY A 176 1.98 -3.90 -0.53
CA GLY A 176 3.01 -4.63 -1.22
C GLY A 176 2.62 -6.08 -1.44
N TYR A 177 3.51 -6.82 -2.04
CA TYR A 177 3.31 -8.26 -2.29
C TYR A 177 4.64 -9.02 -2.25
N GLU A 178 4.54 -10.32 -1.99
CA GLU A 178 5.68 -11.23 -1.96
C GLU A 178 5.33 -12.59 -2.57
N LEU A 179 6.33 -13.24 -3.13
CA LEU A 179 6.18 -14.60 -3.65
C LEU A 179 6.14 -15.59 -2.49
N GLY A 180 5.17 -16.47 -2.48
CA GLY A 180 5.07 -17.54 -1.49
C GLY A 180 6.22 -18.54 -1.58
N ASN A 181 6.46 -19.25 -0.48
CA ASN A 181 7.50 -20.29 -0.40
C ASN A 181 7.26 -21.45 -1.39
N ASP A 182 6.02 -21.65 -1.83
CA ASP A 182 5.61 -22.62 -2.85
C ASP A 182 6.00 -22.19 -4.27
N ARG A 183 6.51 -20.96 -4.45
CA ARG A 183 6.86 -20.33 -5.73
C ARG A 183 5.72 -20.29 -6.75
N LYS A 184 4.48 -20.46 -6.31
CA LYS A 184 3.27 -20.47 -7.16
C LYS A 184 2.25 -19.43 -6.71
N SER A 185 2.20 -19.18 -5.40
CA SER A 185 1.28 -18.22 -4.81
C SER A 185 1.96 -16.87 -4.58
N THR A 186 1.20 -15.80 -4.71
CA THR A 186 1.62 -14.45 -4.35
C THR A 186 0.76 -13.98 -3.19
N TYR A 187 1.40 -13.55 -2.11
CA TYR A 187 0.74 -12.92 -0.99
C TYR A 187 0.71 -11.41 -1.20
N VAL A 188 -0.47 -10.83 -1.13
CA VAL A 188 -0.70 -9.39 -1.29
C VAL A 188 -1.12 -8.82 0.04
N HIS A 189 -0.28 -7.94 0.59
CA HIS A 189 -0.55 -7.24 1.83
C HIS A 189 -1.36 -5.98 1.54
N THR A 190 -2.48 -5.83 2.23
CA THR A 190 -3.42 -4.74 2.02
C THR A 190 -3.74 -4.03 3.31
N PHE A 191 -4.20 -2.80 3.19
CA PHE A 191 -4.73 -2.02 4.30
C PHE A 191 -6.14 -1.55 3.96
N ILE A 192 -7.09 -1.87 4.81
CA ILE A 192 -8.47 -1.41 4.72
C ILE A 192 -8.69 -0.36 5.79
N LYS A 193 -9.14 0.83 5.39
CA LYS A 193 -9.35 2.00 6.25
C LYS A 193 -10.63 1.87 7.06
N ASP A 194 -10.66 2.45 8.25
CA ASP A 194 -11.92 2.70 8.97
C ASP A 194 -12.82 3.65 8.13
N PRO A 195 -14.16 3.44 8.04
CA PRO A 195 -14.94 2.38 8.69
C PRO A 195 -15.09 1.07 7.88
N PHE A 196 -14.46 0.97 6.72
CA PHE A 196 -14.61 -0.19 5.82
C PHE A 196 -14.02 -1.48 6.38
N ASP A 197 -13.03 -1.39 7.27
CA ASP A 197 -12.42 -2.53 7.94
C ASP A 197 -13.42 -3.33 8.79
N GLN A 198 -14.49 -2.68 9.25
CA GLN A 198 -15.57 -3.31 10.01
C GLN A 198 -16.49 -4.16 9.13
N LEU A 199 -16.44 -3.96 7.81
CA LEU A 199 -17.23 -4.72 6.83
C LEU A 199 -16.57 -6.06 6.48
N ILE A 200 -15.28 -6.24 6.82
CA ILE A 200 -14.55 -7.46 6.51
C ILE A 200 -14.95 -8.57 7.48
N ARG A 201 -15.33 -9.72 6.94
CA ARG A 201 -15.71 -10.94 7.66
C ARG A 201 -15.04 -12.13 7.01
N GLY A 202 -15.09 -13.31 7.66
CA GLY A 202 -14.47 -14.53 7.14
C GLY A 202 -14.95 -14.98 5.76
N ASN A 203 -16.14 -14.55 5.33
CA ASN A 203 -16.74 -14.82 4.02
C ASN A 203 -16.59 -13.67 3.02
N THR A 204 -15.78 -12.65 3.31
CA THR A 204 -15.53 -11.55 2.39
C THR A 204 -14.79 -12.05 1.14
N ASN A 205 -15.30 -11.67 -0.02
CA ASN A 205 -14.71 -11.99 -1.30
C ASN A 205 -13.91 -10.80 -1.82
N PHE A 206 -12.70 -11.05 -2.32
CA PHE A 206 -11.84 -10.06 -2.95
C PHE A 206 -11.59 -10.45 -4.40
N TRP A 207 -11.64 -9.48 -5.32
CA TRP A 207 -11.34 -9.72 -6.73
C TRP A 207 -10.58 -8.57 -7.37
N ASN A 208 -9.86 -8.89 -8.44
CA ASN A 208 -9.13 -7.92 -9.22
C ASN A 208 -10.09 -7.16 -10.14
N VAL A 209 -10.07 -5.82 -10.10
CA VAL A 209 -10.91 -4.92 -10.92
C VAL A 209 -10.11 -4.28 -12.04
N SER A 210 -9.05 -4.93 -12.50
CA SER A 210 -8.21 -4.41 -13.56
C SER A 210 -8.74 -4.75 -14.94
N GLY A 211 -8.90 -3.74 -15.75
CA GLY A 211 -9.10 -3.88 -17.19
C GLY A 211 -10.55 -4.11 -17.63
N ILE A 212 -10.68 -4.28 -18.93
CA ILE A 212 -11.93 -4.67 -19.60
C ILE A 212 -12.03 -6.18 -19.51
N ASN A 213 -12.95 -6.69 -18.71
CA ASN A 213 -13.29 -8.11 -18.75
C ASN A 213 -14.20 -8.37 -19.95
N VAL A 214 -13.62 -8.92 -21.00
CA VAL A 214 -14.38 -9.43 -22.15
C VAL A 214 -14.55 -10.92 -21.94
N SER A 215 -15.74 -11.38 -21.61
CA SER A 215 -16.09 -12.78 -21.60
C SER A 215 -16.92 -13.13 -22.82
N MET A 216 -16.50 -14.18 -23.53
CA MET A 216 -17.23 -14.74 -24.66
C MET A 216 -17.85 -16.05 -24.18
N GLY A 217 -19.17 -16.06 -24.03
CA GLY A 217 -19.94 -17.24 -23.65
C GLY A 217 -20.95 -17.61 -24.73
N ALA A 218 -21.71 -18.69 -24.51
CA ALA A 218 -22.83 -19.05 -25.37
C ALA A 218 -23.90 -17.95 -25.49
N ASP A 219 -23.93 -17.03 -24.51
CA ASP A 219 -24.85 -15.88 -24.47
C ASP A 219 -24.30 -14.63 -25.21
N GLY A 220 -23.19 -14.77 -25.97
CA GLY A 220 -22.56 -13.67 -26.71
C GLY A 220 -21.41 -12.97 -25.94
N PHE A 221 -21.04 -11.79 -26.43
CA PHE A 221 -20.05 -10.93 -25.81
C PHE A 221 -20.62 -10.18 -24.62
N LYS A 222 -20.07 -10.40 -23.42
CA LYS A 222 -20.33 -9.55 -22.26
C LYS A 222 -19.10 -8.71 -21.99
N VAL A 223 -19.23 -7.39 -22.10
CA VAL A 223 -18.23 -6.42 -21.67
C VAL A 223 -18.72 -5.85 -20.34
N GLN A 224 -18.04 -6.22 -19.25
CA GLN A 224 -18.30 -5.59 -17.94
C GLN A 224 -17.17 -4.62 -17.63
N THR A 225 -17.56 -3.37 -17.41
CA THR A 225 -16.67 -2.31 -16.94
C THR A 225 -17.20 -1.82 -15.60
N GLU A 226 -16.40 -1.91 -14.53
CA GLU A 226 -16.87 -1.50 -13.21
C GLU A 226 -16.80 0.02 -13.00
N SER A 227 -15.74 0.67 -13.44
CA SER A 227 -15.65 2.14 -13.51
C SER A 227 -14.50 2.58 -14.41
N ILE A 228 -14.56 3.81 -14.94
CA ILE A 228 -13.47 4.39 -15.75
C ILE A 228 -12.17 4.48 -14.93
N GLN A 229 -12.25 4.74 -13.64
CA GLN A 229 -11.10 4.80 -12.75
C GLN A 229 -10.44 3.43 -12.55
N SER A 230 -11.22 2.36 -12.36
CA SER A 230 -10.69 1.00 -12.24
C SER A 230 -10.08 0.50 -13.55
N MET A 231 -10.59 0.95 -14.69
CA MET A 231 -9.99 0.66 -16.01
C MET A 231 -8.60 1.28 -16.18
N MET A 232 -8.40 2.51 -15.69
CA MET A 232 -7.13 3.23 -15.83
C MET A 232 -6.08 2.80 -14.80
N PHE A 233 -6.49 2.50 -13.58
CA PHE A 233 -5.56 2.33 -12.45
C PHE A 233 -5.52 0.91 -11.92
N GLY A 234 -6.43 0.04 -12.34
CA GLY A 234 -6.60 -1.27 -11.76
C GLY A 234 -7.03 -1.19 -10.30
N GLY A 235 -6.91 -2.28 -9.56
CA GLY A 235 -7.18 -2.32 -8.14
C GLY A 235 -7.79 -3.63 -7.69
N ILE A 236 -8.26 -3.64 -6.46
CA ILE A 236 -8.97 -4.75 -5.84
C ILE A 236 -10.33 -4.23 -5.40
N ALA A 237 -11.38 -5.01 -5.58
CA ALA A 237 -12.66 -4.74 -4.93
C ALA A 237 -13.00 -5.85 -3.96
N PHE A 238 -13.88 -5.55 -3.01
CA PHE A 238 -14.40 -6.55 -2.11
C PHE A 238 -15.88 -6.37 -1.83
N GLU A 239 -16.51 -7.48 -1.45
CA GLU A 239 -17.90 -7.55 -1.02
C GLU A 239 -18.01 -8.61 0.08
N THR A 240 -18.82 -8.33 1.09
CA THR A 240 -19.15 -9.27 2.14
C THR A 240 -20.59 -9.72 1.96
N PRO A 241 -20.85 -10.98 1.56
CA PRO A 241 -22.20 -11.50 1.44
C PRO A 241 -22.94 -11.48 2.77
N GLU A 242 -24.20 -11.08 2.75
CA GLU A 242 -25.10 -11.22 3.89
C GLU A 242 -25.49 -12.69 4.03
N THR A 243 -24.74 -13.45 4.81
CA THR A 243 -25.08 -14.82 5.19
C THR A 243 -25.54 -14.86 6.64
N LEU A 244 -26.56 -15.69 6.90
CA LEU A 244 -27.09 -15.91 8.25
C LEU A 244 -26.11 -16.66 9.18
N GLU A 245 -25.03 -17.20 8.65
CA GLU A 245 -23.98 -17.85 9.43
C GLU A 245 -23.08 -16.80 10.10
N GLN A 246 -22.87 -16.93 11.39
CA GLN A 246 -21.95 -16.11 12.17
C GLN A 246 -20.53 -16.30 11.62
N ALA A 247 -20.11 -15.39 10.76
CA ALA A 247 -18.76 -15.38 10.23
C ALA A 247 -17.79 -15.09 11.38
N THR A 248 -16.74 -15.88 11.48
CA THR A 248 -15.67 -15.77 12.47
C THR A 248 -15.16 -14.34 12.56
N THR A 249 -15.20 -13.75 13.76
CA THR A 249 -14.86 -12.33 13.98
C THR A 249 -13.35 -12.08 14.06
N ASP A 250 -12.54 -13.15 14.23
CA ASP A 250 -11.07 -13.03 14.33
C ASP A 250 -10.43 -13.07 12.93
N ILE A 251 -10.36 -11.90 12.29
CA ILE A 251 -9.86 -11.71 10.92
C ILE A 251 -8.34 -11.52 10.88
N ASP A 252 -7.69 -11.23 12.01
CA ASP A 252 -6.27 -10.82 12.04
C ASP A 252 -5.30 -11.92 11.55
N LYS A 253 -5.77 -13.18 11.52
CA LYS A 253 -4.98 -14.34 11.05
C LYS A 253 -5.48 -14.95 9.76
N LEU A 254 -6.57 -14.41 9.17
CA LEU A 254 -7.14 -14.97 7.97
C LEU A 254 -6.37 -14.50 6.73
N VAL A 255 -6.16 -15.43 5.81
CA VAL A 255 -5.67 -15.15 4.47
C VAL A 255 -6.85 -15.35 3.51
N PHE A 256 -7.21 -14.30 2.79
CA PHE A 256 -8.32 -14.32 1.86
C PHE A 256 -7.84 -14.63 0.45
N THR A 257 -8.69 -15.23 -0.37
CA THR A 257 -8.38 -15.44 -1.78
C THR A 257 -8.65 -14.19 -2.59
N LEU A 258 -7.65 -13.73 -3.36
CA LEU A 258 -7.84 -12.72 -4.38
C LEU A 258 -8.21 -13.39 -5.70
N HIS A 259 -9.47 -13.29 -6.09
CA HIS A 259 -10.00 -13.84 -7.33
C HIS A 259 -9.59 -12.99 -8.54
N GLU A 260 -9.47 -13.63 -9.71
CA GLU A 260 -9.10 -12.94 -10.96
C GLU A 260 -10.18 -11.94 -11.42
N SER A 261 -11.46 -12.20 -11.10
CA SER A 261 -12.59 -11.34 -11.41
C SER A 261 -13.80 -11.68 -10.53
N TYR A 262 -14.79 -10.79 -10.49
CA TYR A 262 -16.07 -11.04 -9.81
C TYR A 262 -16.81 -12.28 -10.37
N GLU A 263 -16.71 -12.53 -11.67
CA GLU A 263 -17.31 -13.72 -12.29
C GLU A 263 -16.66 -15.02 -11.84
N SER A 264 -15.37 -15.00 -11.52
CA SER A 264 -14.69 -16.19 -11.01
C SER A 264 -15.23 -16.62 -9.64
N ILE A 265 -15.68 -15.66 -8.82
CA ILE A 265 -16.33 -15.95 -7.53
C ILE A 265 -17.63 -16.73 -7.76
N LYS A 266 -18.47 -16.28 -8.68
CA LYS A 266 -19.74 -16.95 -9.03
C LYS A 266 -19.53 -18.36 -9.55
N LYS A 267 -18.46 -18.59 -10.32
CA LYS A 267 -18.13 -19.93 -10.82
C LYS A 267 -17.69 -20.89 -9.70
N HIS A 268 -17.09 -20.37 -8.62
CA HIS A 268 -16.66 -21.18 -7.47
C HIS A 268 -17.76 -21.37 -6.42
N ALA A 269 -18.87 -20.64 -6.50
CA ALA A 269 -19.99 -20.77 -5.57
C ALA A 269 -20.66 -22.16 -5.63
N TYR A 270 -20.50 -22.89 -6.72
CA TYR A 270 -20.98 -24.26 -6.83
C TYR A 270 -19.91 -25.25 -6.37
N THR A 271 -19.86 -25.52 -5.07
CA THR A 271 -18.84 -26.40 -4.46
C THR A 271 -19.05 -27.89 -4.73
N LYS A 272 -20.27 -28.32 -5.07
CA LYS A 272 -20.56 -29.71 -5.47
C LYS A 272 -20.96 -29.74 -6.93
N LYS A 273 -20.06 -30.26 -7.77
CA LYS A 273 -20.34 -30.52 -9.19
C LYS A 273 -20.37 -32.03 -9.39
N ILE A 274 -21.43 -32.51 -9.98
CA ILE A 274 -21.56 -33.95 -10.39
C ILE A 274 -21.36 -33.99 -11.90
N LYS A 275 -20.43 -34.82 -12.36
CA LYS A 275 -20.21 -35.03 -13.77
C LYS A 275 -21.14 -36.17 -14.26
N PHE A 276 -21.87 -35.88 -15.31
CA PHE A 276 -22.68 -36.86 -16.02
C PHE A 276 -22.13 -37.06 -17.42
N ILE A 277 -22.19 -38.30 -17.92
CA ILE A 277 -21.95 -38.64 -19.32
C ILE A 277 -23.31 -38.90 -19.91
N MET A 278 -23.59 -38.28 -21.06
CA MET A 278 -24.81 -38.49 -21.81
C MET A 278 -24.42 -38.98 -23.20
N PHE A 279 -25.04 -40.05 -23.64
CA PHE A 279 -24.87 -40.62 -24.98
C PHE A 279 -26.03 -40.18 -25.86
N PHE A 280 -25.73 -39.82 -27.08
CA PHE A 280 -26.70 -39.40 -28.08
C PHE A 280 -26.44 -40.23 -29.33
N ASP A 281 -27.46 -40.89 -29.84
CA ASP A 281 -27.47 -41.67 -31.07
C ASP A 281 -27.88 -40.82 -32.29
N SER A 282 -28.18 -39.54 -32.07
CA SER A 282 -28.56 -38.57 -33.08
C SER A 282 -27.53 -37.40 -33.14
N SER A 283 -27.61 -36.63 -34.21
CA SER A 283 -26.69 -35.51 -34.43
C SER A 283 -26.77 -34.48 -33.32
N ILE A 284 -25.63 -34.22 -32.68
CA ILE A 284 -25.43 -33.14 -31.67
C ILE A 284 -24.84 -31.87 -32.30
N ARG A 285 -25.08 -31.65 -33.60
CA ARG A 285 -24.59 -30.48 -34.32
C ARG A 285 -25.06 -29.17 -33.63
N GLY A 286 -24.10 -28.30 -33.29
CA GLY A 286 -24.36 -27.05 -32.56
C GLY A 286 -24.14 -27.15 -31.06
N LEU A 287 -23.92 -28.34 -30.50
CA LEU A 287 -23.51 -28.48 -29.10
C LEU A 287 -22.01 -28.24 -28.98
N ASN A 288 -21.64 -27.18 -28.29
CA ASN A 288 -20.24 -26.78 -28.08
C ASN A 288 -19.83 -26.92 -26.61
N LEU A 289 -18.52 -26.96 -26.36
CA LEU A 289 -17.98 -26.80 -25.00
C LEU A 289 -18.51 -25.50 -24.39
N GLY A 290 -18.94 -25.56 -23.11
CA GLY A 290 -19.48 -24.42 -22.41
C GLY A 290 -20.97 -24.15 -22.65
N ALA A 291 -21.63 -24.90 -23.55
CA ALA A 291 -23.07 -24.79 -23.78
C ALA A 291 -23.84 -25.01 -22.47
N PRO A 292 -24.92 -24.26 -22.19
CA PRO A 292 -25.71 -24.45 -20.98
C PRO A 292 -26.54 -25.76 -21.09
N VAL A 293 -26.60 -26.49 -19.97
CA VAL A 293 -27.58 -27.54 -19.75
C VAL A 293 -28.70 -26.96 -18.95
N GLU A 294 -29.92 -26.97 -19.49
CA GLU A 294 -31.06 -26.31 -18.87
C GLU A 294 -32.17 -27.30 -18.50
N PHE A 295 -32.83 -27.02 -17.39
CA PHE A 295 -34.06 -27.71 -16.99
C PHE A 295 -35.16 -26.65 -16.79
N LYS A 296 -36.20 -26.73 -17.59
CA LYS A 296 -37.31 -25.77 -17.64
C LYS A 296 -36.85 -24.28 -17.75
N GLY A 297 -35.83 -24.04 -18.59
CA GLY A 297 -35.25 -22.70 -18.79
C GLY A 297 -34.28 -22.23 -17.68
N ILE A 298 -34.04 -23.09 -16.69
CA ILE A 298 -33.07 -22.77 -15.62
C ILE A 298 -31.78 -23.53 -15.92
N LYS A 299 -30.64 -22.81 -15.95
CA LYS A 299 -29.34 -23.41 -16.15
C LYS A 299 -28.93 -24.28 -14.95
N VAL A 300 -28.84 -25.59 -15.16
CA VAL A 300 -28.47 -26.60 -14.14
C VAL A 300 -27.06 -27.15 -14.34
N GLY A 301 -26.44 -26.89 -15.51
CA GLY A 301 -25.11 -27.41 -15.82
C GLY A 301 -24.48 -26.76 -17.03
N THR A 302 -23.31 -27.27 -17.41
CA THR A 302 -22.57 -26.85 -18.60
C THR A 302 -21.90 -28.08 -19.23
N VAL A 303 -21.84 -28.10 -20.56
CA VAL A 303 -21.12 -29.10 -21.33
C VAL A 303 -19.60 -28.93 -21.11
N LEU A 304 -18.96 -29.95 -20.58
CA LEU A 304 -17.52 -29.92 -20.27
C LEU A 304 -16.67 -30.48 -21.42
N ASP A 305 -17.20 -31.49 -22.15
CA ASP A 305 -16.50 -32.16 -23.22
C ASP A 305 -17.51 -32.74 -24.19
N VAL A 306 -17.13 -32.85 -25.47
CA VAL A 306 -17.91 -33.48 -26.52
C VAL A 306 -16.94 -34.35 -27.32
N ARG A 307 -17.16 -35.67 -27.32
CA ARG A 307 -16.32 -36.61 -28.06
C ARG A 307 -17.16 -37.67 -28.72
N LEU A 308 -16.65 -38.21 -29.82
CA LEU A 308 -17.20 -39.35 -30.46
C LEU A 308 -16.60 -40.62 -29.82
N GLU A 309 -17.43 -41.54 -29.43
CA GLU A 309 -17.01 -42.83 -28.87
C GLU A 309 -17.57 -43.95 -29.76
N PHE A 310 -16.69 -44.86 -30.17
CA PHE A 310 -17.08 -46.00 -30.98
C PHE A 310 -17.52 -47.14 -30.06
N ASP A 311 -18.78 -47.58 -30.21
CA ASP A 311 -19.27 -48.75 -29.48
C ASP A 311 -18.85 -50.03 -30.20
N SER A 312 -17.85 -50.71 -29.67
CA SER A 312 -17.36 -51.97 -30.21
C SER A 312 -18.38 -53.16 -30.11
N GLY A 313 -19.41 -53.00 -29.28
CA GLY A 313 -20.45 -54.01 -29.09
C GLY A 313 -21.55 -53.94 -30.14
N SER A 314 -21.92 -52.76 -30.60
CA SER A 314 -22.96 -52.51 -31.60
C SER A 314 -22.40 -52.29 -33.03
N ASN A 315 -21.09 -52.18 -33.18
CA ASN A 315 -20.38 -51.86 -34.43
C ASN A 315 -20.90 -50.55 -35.09
N SER A 316 -21.32 -49.58 -34.26
CA SER A 316 -21.87 -48.29 -34.64
C SER A 316 -21.17 -47.14 -33.89
N PHE A 317 -21.24 -45.94 -34.46
CA PHE A 317 -20.78 -44.70 -33.81
C PHE A 317 -21.91 -44.01 -33.07
#